data_119ea297bd308f360ed71b348fe15b82
#
_entry.id   119ea297bd308f360ed71b348fe15b82
#
_cell.length_a   1.000
_cell.length_b   1.000
_cell.length_c   1.000
_cell.angle_alpha   90.00
_cell.angle_beta   90.00
_cell.angle_gamma   90.00
#
_symmetry.space_group_name_H-M   'P 1'
#
loop_
_entity.id
_entity.type
_entity.pdbx_description
1 polymer ?
#
loop_
_entity_poly.entity_id
_entity_poly.type
_entity_poly.pdbx_seq_one_letter_code
_entity_poly.pdbx_strand_id
1 'polypeptide(L)'
;MVRAAGDGAGRIKGRRKEMAGIGVRLNRIFEKNTLTTNMIGFFYSTLVTVAPMFAIIINLVLMEYFLKFSTLGYAQRELFSCTILYTFIFSLLTASPFNAVLSRYMSDIIYEERYQDILPCYHIGMVLNIALSCLIGIPFCLWEHFVGGVSVAYVFAGFWCYISLVLVFYSMIYLSICKDYQRIAQYYGAGMLLAFFLSLFLRYVLHWGITQSMLAAMDAGFFLTAVLENALIKRYFRKNSNRYKPVLVYFKKYWQLVVTNFLYILGLYIHNFVFWKTDMKMVVVNSFVCNQPY
;
A
#
# COMPACT_ATOMS: atom_id res chain seq x y z
N MET A 1 20.16 46.24 3.91
CA MET A 1 18.98 45.46 3.50
C MET A 1 19.31 44.37 2.47
N VAL A 2 20.46 43.65 2.59
CA VAL A 2 20.95 42.66 1.58
C VAL A 2 21.22 41.26 2.18
N ARG A 3 20.98 41.03 3.48
CA ARG A 3 21.29 39.74 4.12
C ARG A 3 20.15 38.70 4.15
N ALA A 4 18.92 39.01 3.72
CA ALA A 4 17.78 38.12 3.78
C ALA A 4 17.59 37.23 2.53
N ALA A 5 18.24 37.53 1.41
CA ALA A 5 18.06 36.77 0.15
C ALA A 5 18.94 35.50 0.05
N GLY A 6 20.05 35.41 0.81
CA GLY A 6 21.00 34.29 0.75
C GLY A 6 20.53 33.03 1.46
N ASP A 7 19.72 33.16 2.50
CA ASP A 7 19.31 32.04 3.36
C ASP A 7 18.17 31.22 2.73
N GLY A 8 17.35 31.82 1.88
CA GLY A 8 16.29 31.15 1.13
C GLY A 8 16.80 30.21 0.04
N ALA A 9 17.83 30.64 -0.70
CA ALA A 9 18.41 29.84 -1.78
C ALA A 9 19.18 28.62 -1.27
N GLY A 10 19.86 28.74 -0.13
CA GLY A 10 20.55 27.61 0.53
C GLY A 10 19.58 26.56 1.05
N ARG A 11 18.45 27.00 1.63
CA ARG A 11 17.37 26.10 2.08
C ARG A 11 16.65 25.40 0.94
N ILE A 12 16.45 26.06 -0.20
CA ILE A 12 15.82 25.46 -1.40
C ILE A 12 16.78 24.45 -2.04
N LYS A 13 18.07 24.72 -2.10
CA LYS A 13 19.11 23.79 -2.58
C LYS A 13 19.27 22.58 -1.66
N GLY A 14 19.19 22.73 -0.35
CA GLY A 14 19.17 21.63 0.63
C GLY A 14 17.93 20.76 0.48
N ARG A 15 16.75 21.33 0.26
CA ARG A 15 15.50 20.58 -0.01
C ARG A 15 15.53 19.82 -1.33
N ARG A 16 16.08 20.38 -2.41
CA ARG A 16 16.29 19.64 -3.67
C ARG A 16 17.21 18.44 -3.47
N LYS A 17 18.21 18.53 -2.59
CA LYS A 17 19.10 17.42 -2.24
C LYS A 17 18.39 16.33 -1.41
N GLU A 18 17.46 16.69 -0.54
CA GLU A 18 16.68 15.71 0.26
C GLU A 18 15.57 15.03 -0.53
N MET A 19 14.96 15.72 -1.52
CA MET A 19 13.97 15.15 -2.45
C MET A 19 14.62 14.41 -3.65
N ALA A 20 15.93 14.49 -3.76
CA ALA A 20 16.68 13.78 -4.77
C ALA A 20 16.85 12.31 -4.36
N GLY A 21 15.75 11.55 -4.45
CA GLY A 21 15.71 10.12 -4.19
C GLY A 21 16.62 9.30 -5.09
N ILE A 22 16.32 8.03 -5.26
CA ILE A 22 17.09 7.04 -6.05
C ILE A 22 17.49 7.56 -7.43
N GLY A 23 16.68 8.39 -8.09
CA GLY A 23 17.00 8.96 -9.41
C GLY A 23 18.31 9.74 -9.44
N VAL A 24 18.65 10.49 -8.37
CA VAL A 24 19.94 11.22 -8.30
C VAL A 24 21.08 10.28 -7.91
N ARG A 25 20.81 9.28 -7.07
CA ARG A 25 21.82 8.24 -6.75
C ARG A 25 22.09 7.37 -7.97
N LEU A 26 21.05 6.99 -8.73
CA LEU A 26 21.19 6.28 -9.99
C LEU A 26 21.99 7.09 -11.02
N ASN A 27 21.65 8.38 -11.23
CA ASN A 27 22.43 9.24 -12.12
C ASN A 27 23.90 9.30 -11.73
N ARG A 28 24.21 9.38 -10.44
CA ARG A 28 25.58 9.39 -9.95
C ARG A 28 26.32 8.05 -10.15
N ILE A 29 25.57 6.92 -10.16
CA ILE A 29 26.11 5.60 -10.48
C ILE A 29 26.32 5.49 -11.99
N PHE A 30 25.39 5.98 -12.81
CA PHE A 30 25.48 5.96 -14.28
C PHE A 30 26.49 6.98 -14.85
N GLU A 31 26.84 8.03 -14.12
CA GLU A 31 27.88 9.00 -14.53
C GLU A 31 29.25 8.35 -14.75
N LYS A 32 29.54 7.20 -14.14
CA LYS A 32 30.80 6.48 -14.29
C LYS A 32 30.94 5.65 -15.58
N ASN A 33 29.87 5.55 -16.39
CA ASN A 33 29.81 4.97 -17.75
C ASN A 33 30.57 3.63 -17.96
N THR A 34 30.79 2.85 -16.92
CA THR A 34 31.32 1.50 -17.02
C THR A 34 30.19 0.47 -17.06
N LEU A 35 30.29 -0.56 -17.89
CA LEU A 35 29.27 -1.62 -18.04
C LEU A 35 28.90 -2.24 -16.69
N THR A 36 29.87 -2.50 -15.84
CA THR A 36 29.68 -3.01 -14.48
C THR A 36 28.88 -2.05 -13.59
N THR A 37 29.13 -0.75 -13.68
CA THR A 37 28.44 0.26 -12.88
C THR A 37 26.97 0.41 -13.31
N ASN A 38 26.72 0.29 -14.63
CA ASN A 38 25.36 0.32 -15.17
C ASN A 38 24.56 -0.93 -14.75
N MET A 39 25.18 -2.11 -14.76
CA MET A 39 24.56 -3.34 -14.27
C MET A 39 24.22 -3.26 -12.76
N ILE A 40 25.14 -2.78 -11.95
CA ILE A 40 24.92 -2.58 -10.51
C ILE A 40 23.79 -1.58 -10.27
N GLY A 41 23.74 -0.47 -11.00
CA GLY A 41 22.67 0.53 -10.92
C GLY A 41 21.33 -0.05 -11.28
N PHE A 42 21.25 -0.83 -12.35
CA PHE A 42 20.02 -1.52 -12.77
C PHE A 42 19.57 -2.53 -11.71
N PHE A 43 20.47 -3.38 -11.22
CA PHE A 43 20.17 -4.38 -10.20
C PHE A 43 19.69 -3.74 -8.89
N TYR A 44 20.35 -2.67 -8.46
CA TYR A 44 19.93 -1.91 -7.28
C TYR A 44 18.55 -1.29 -7.44
N SER A 45 18.28 -0.66 -8.59
CA SER A 45 16.96 -0.07 -8.87
C SER A 45 15.85 -1.12 -8.86
N THR A 46 16.08 -2.25 -9.53
CA THR A 46 15.15 -3.38 -9.56
C THR A 46 14.92 -3.94 -8.17
N LEU A 47 15.97 -4.20 -7.42
CA LEU A 47 15.89 -4.75 -6.07
C LEU A 47 15.06 -3.86 -5.15
N VAL A 48 15.32 -2.55 -5.15
CA VAL A 48 14.61 -1.60 -4.28
C VAL A 48 13.14 -1.47 -4.67
N THR A 49 12.82 -1.56 -5.98
CA THR A 49 11.43 -1.50 -6.46
C THR A 49 10.63 -2.75 -6.08
N VAL A 50 11.26 -3.92 -6.10
CA VAL A 50 10.61 -5.20 -5.79
C VAL A 50 10.72 -5.57 -4.30
N ALA A 51 11.59 -4.91 -3.55
CA ALA A 51 11.82 -5.16 -2.13
C ALA A 51 10.55 -5.20 -1.26
N PRO A 52 9.53 -4.33 -1.42
CA PRO A 52 8.30 -4.43 -0.66
C PRO A 52 7.58 -5.76 -0.85
N MET A 53 7.49 -6.25 -2.08
CA MET A 53 6.86 -7.53 -2.39
C MET A 53 7.63 -8.70 -1.73
N PHE A 54 8.95 -8.72 -1.86
CA PHE A 54 9.78 -9.73 -1.21
C PHE A 54 9.67 -9.69 0.32
N ALA A 55 9.62 -8.49 0.91
CA ALA A 55 9.47 -8.35 2.35
C ALA A 55 8.17 -9.01 2.86
N ILE A 56 7.06 -8.82 2.13
CA ILE A 56 5.77 -9.43 2.48
C ILE A 56 5.83 -10.96 2.33
N ILE A 57 6.33 -11.46 1.20
CA ILE A 57 6.41 -12.91 0.93
C ILE A 57 7.31 -13.60 1.96
N ILE A 58 8.50 -13.07 2.20
CA ILE A 58 9.44 -13.62 3.19
C ILE A 58 8.79 -13.63 4.57
N ASN A 59 8.12 -12.52 4.95
CA ASN A 59 7.45 -12.44 6.24
C ASN A 59 6.34 -13.47 6.40
N LEU A 60 5.50 -13.67 5.37
CA LEU A 60 4.46 -14.71 5.39
C LEU A 60 5.06 -16.10 5.56
N VAL A 61 6.08 -16.45 4.79
CA VAL A 61 6.76 -17.76 4.88
C VAL A 61 7.39 -17.96 6.27
N LEU A 62 8.01 -16.92 6.83
CA LEU A 62 8.57 -16.99 8.18
C LEU A 62 7.47 -17.20 9.22
N MET A 63 6.38 -16.44 9.14
CA MET A 63 5.24 -16.59 10.04
C MET A 63 4.64 -18.01 9.94
N GLU A 64 4.43 -18.54 8.74
CA GLU A 64 3.92 -19.90 8.53
C GLU A 64 4.81 -20.95 9.17
N TYR A 65 6.12 -20.81 9.02
CA TYR A 65 7.10 -21.72 9.60
C TYR A 65 7.14 -21.65 11.13
N PHE A 66 7.29 -20.47 11.70
CA PHE A 66 7.48 -20.29 13.15
C PHE A 66 6.19 -20.51 13.95
N LEU A 67 5.01 -20.18 13.39
CA LEU A 67 3.73 -20.39 14.05
C LEU A 67 3.17 -21.81 13.82
N LYS A 68 3.90 -22.65 13.09
CA LYS A 68 3.47 -24.02 12.73
C LYS A 68 2.12 -24.02 12.00
N PHE A 69 1.98 -23.15 11.01
CA PHE A 69 0.73 -23.00 10.23
C PHE A 69 0.26 -24.33 9.60
N SER A 70 1.19 -25.21 9.25
CA SER A 70 0.91 -26.54 8.70
C SER A 70 0.11 -27.46 9.65
N THR A 71 0.08 -27.18 10.96
CA THR A 71 -0.71 -27.96 11.95
C THR A 71 -2.17 -27.59 11.97
N LEU A 72 -2.58 -26.52 11.29
CA LEU A 72 -3.96 -26.10 11.19
C LEU A 72 -4.76 -27.01 10.26
N GLY A 73 -6.05 -27.13 10.53
CA GLY A 73 -6.98 -27.78 9.61
C GLY A 73 -7.04 -27.08 8.26
N TYR A 74 -7.34 -27.83 7.20
CA TYR A 74 -7.37 -27.35 5.83
C TYR A 74 -8.24 -26.08 5.68
N ALA A 75 -9.46 -26.09 6.21
CA ALA A 75 -10.37 -24.94 6.12
C ALA A 75 -9.82 -23.67 6.74
N GLN A 76 -9.08 -23.75 7.85
CA GLN A 76 -8.49 -22.56 8.49
C GLN A 76 -7.31 -21.98 7.70
N ARG A 77 -6.52 -22.85 7.08
CA ARG A 77 -5.42 -22.43 6.21
C ARG A 77 -5.95 -21.71 4.98
N GLU A 78 -6.94 -22.31 4.32
CA GLU A 78 -7.55 -21.72 3.13
C GLU A 78 -8.28 -20.41 3.47
N LEU A 79 -8.99 -20.34 4.59
CA LEU A 79 -9.62 -19.08 5.03
C LEU A 79 -8.58 -17.95 5.16
N PHE A 80 -7.43 -18.21 5.75
CA PHE A 80 -6.37 -17.22 5.89
C PHE A 80 -5.79 -16.82 4.53
N SER A 81 -5.43 -17.81 3.70
CA SER A 81 -4.85 -17.56 2.37
C SER A 81 -5.79 -16.75 1.48
N CYS A 82 -7.07 -17.11 1.50
CA CYS A 82 -8.11 -16.39 0.77
C CYS A 82 -8.31 -14.97 1.32
N THR A 83 -8.30 -14.78 2.64
CA THR A 83 -8.42 -13.45 3.25
C THR A 83 -7.29 -12.53 2.80
N ILE A 84 -6.05 -13.02 2.80
CA ILE A 84 -4.90 -12.26 2.31
C ILE A 84 -5.07 -11.91 0.83
N LEU A 85 -5.46 -12.87 -0.01
CA LEU A 85 -5.71 -12.65 -1.43
C LEU A 85 -6.79 -11.57 -1.67
N TYR A 86 -7.95 -11.69 -0.99
CA TYR A 86 -9.02 -10.72 -1.07
C TYR A 86 -8.56 -9.32 -0.61
N THR A 87 -7.86 -9.26 0.51
CA THR A 87 -7.35 -8.00 1.06
C THR A 87 -6.45 -7.30 0.04
N PHE A 88 -5.54 -8.03 -0.64
CA PHE A 88 -4.68 -7.46 -1.67
C PHE A 88 -5.44 -7.02 -2.91
N ILE A 89 -6.30 -7.87 -3.47
CA ILE A 89 -7.05 -7.56 -4.70
C ILE A 89 -7.95 -6.34 -4.47
N PHE A 90 -8.76 -6.36 -3.40
CA PHE A 90 -9.71 -5.28 -3.14
C PHE A 90 -9.02 -3.99 -2.73
N SER A 91 -7.88 -4.03 -2.04
CA SER A 91 -7.13 -2.81 -1.71
C SER A 91 -6.55 -2.14 -2.96
N LEU A 92 -6.04 -2.89 -3.92
CA LEU A 92 -5.59 -2.36 -5.20
C LEU A 92 -6.76 -1.81 -6.03
N LEU A 93 -7.87 -2.53 -6.11
CA LEU A 93 -9.07 -2.08 -6.82
C LEU A 93 -9.65 -0.81 -6.22
N THR A 94 -9.63 -0.67 -4.90
CA THR A 94 -10.16 0.51 -4.21
C THR A 94 -9.24 1.72 -4.34
N ALA A 95 -7.92 1.52 -4.23
CA ALA A 95 -6.96 2.61 -4.35
C ALA A 95 -6.81 3.11 -5.80
N SER A 96 -6.93 2.22 -6.78
CA SER A 96 -6.63 2.51 -8.19
C SER A 96 -7.42 3.64 -8.83
N PRO A 97 -8.75 3.81 -8.62
CA PRO A 97 -9.52 4.83 -9.31
C PRO A 97 -8.98 6.24 -9.10
N PHE A 98 -8.56 6.52 -7.87
CA PHE A 98 -8.11 7.88 -7.51
C PHE A 98 -6.64 8.13 -7.83
N ASN A 99 -5.84 7.09 -7.82
CA ASN A 99 -4.39 7.17 -7.93
C ASN A 99 -3.93 7.84 -9.23
N ALA A 100 -4.53 7.51 -10.37
CA ALA A 100 -4.15 8.08 -11.66
C ALA A 100 -4.43 9.58 -11.75
N VAL A 101 -5.60 10.02 -11.26
CA VAL A 101 -6.00 11.44 -11.28
C VAL A 101 -5.16 12.24 -10.30
N LEU A 102 -4.93 11.70 -9.09
CA LEU A 102 -4.17 12.39 -8.04
C LEU A 102 -2.68 12.48 -8.41
N SER A 103 -2.10 11.43 -8.99
CA SER A 103 -0.71 11.47 -9.45
C SER A 103 -0.50 12.48 -10.58
N ARG A 104 -1.46 12.58 -11.50
CA ARG A 104 -1.43 13.61 -12.55
C ARG A 104 -1.55 15.01 -11.96
N TYR A 105 -2.52 15.25 -11.08
CA TYR A 105 -2.67 16.53 -10.40
C TYR A 105 -1.41 16.91 -9.62
N MET A 106 -0.81 15.96 -8.92
CA MET A 106 0.44 16.19 -8.20
C MET A 106 1.59 16.54 -9.14
N SER A 107 1.69 15.88 -10.31
CA SER A 107 2.71 16.18 -11.32
C SER A 107 2.55 17.60 -11.87
N ASP A 108 1.31 18.02 -12.16
CA ASP A 108 1.00 19.39 -12.62
C ASP A 108 1.39 20.44 -11.57
N ILE A 109 1.06 20.20 -10.29
CA ILE A 109 1.43 21.08 -9.16
C ILE A 109 2.96 21.19 -9.00
N ILE A 110 3.67 20.06 -9.13
CA ILE A 110 5.13 20.05 -9.03
C ILE A 110 5.75 20.83 -10.20
N TYR A 111 5.19 20.69 -11.41
CA TYR A 111 5.65 21.43 -12.59
C TYR A 111 5.42 22.94 -12.42
N GLU A 112 4.28 23.35 -11.85
CA GLU A 112 3.95 24.76 -11.57
C GLU A 112 4.61 25.29 -10.28
N GLU A 113 5.44 24.51 -9.61
CA GLU A 113 6.14 24.83 -8.35
C GLU A 113 5.19 25.20 -7.17
N ARG A 114 3.92 24.78 -7.24
CA ARG A 114 2.89 25.02 -6.20
C ARG A 114 2.90 23.98 -5.09
N TYR A 115 4.03 23.69 -4.50
CA TYR A 115 4.22 22.62 -3.51
C TYR A 115 3.28 22.67 -2.29
N GLN A 116 2.69 23.82 -1.98
CA GLN A 116 1.72 23.98 -0.88
C GLN A 116 0.37 23.33 -1.16
N ASP A 117 0.05 23.00 -2.41
CA ASP A 117 -1.22 22.38 -2.81
C ASP A 117 -1.15 20.82 -2.78
N ILE A 118 0.03 20.25 -2.53
CA ILE A 118 0.23 18.79 -2.49
C ILE A 118 -0.45 18.18 -1.26
N LEU A 119 -0.34 18.78 -0.07
CA LEU A 119 -0.99 18.26 1.13
C LEU A 119 -2.52 18.25 1.05
N PRO A 120 -3.20 19.30 0.56
CA PRO A 120 -4.64 19.22 0.31
C PRO A 120 -5.04 18.10 -0.64
N CYS A 121 -4.28 17.90 -1.72
CA CYS A 121 -4.48 16.80 -2.65
C CYS A 121 -4.37 15.44 -1.94
N TYR A 122 -3.31 15.24 -1.15
CA TYR A 122 -3.08 14.04 -0.38
C TYR A 122 -4.22 13.75 0.60
N HIS A 123 -4.68 14.75 1.36
CA HIS A 123 -5.75 14.58 2.33
C HIS A 123 -7.09 14.21 1.67
N ILE A 124 -7.45 14.88 0.56
CA ILE A 124 -8.68 14.54 -0.17
C ILE A 124 -8.63 13.11 -0.67
N GLY A 125 -7.54 12.71 -1.30
CA GLY A 125 -7.40 11.36 -1.81
C GLY A 125 -7.44 10.31 -0.69
N MET A 126 -6.83 10.58 0.46
CA MET A 126 -6.90 9.70 1.63
C MET A 126 -8.35 9.53 2.12
N VAL A 127 -9.11 10.63 2.24
CA VAL A 127 -10.52 10.58 2.66
C VAL A 127 -11.37 9.83 1.64
N LEU A 128 -11.18 10.06 0.34
CA LEU A 128 -11.90 9.36 -0.71
C LEU A 128 -11.61 7.85 -0.71
N ASN A 129 -10.35 7.46 -0.52
CA ASN A 129 -9.97 6.05 -0.44
C ASN A 129 -10.57 5.38 0.79
N ILE A 130 -10.53 6.02 1.97
CA ILE A 130 -11.16 5.48 3.19
C ILE A 130 -12.67 5.36 3.01
N ALA A 131 -13.33 6.40 2.46
CA ALA A 131 -14.78 6.40 2.25
C ALA A 131 -15.20 5.27 1.30
N LEU A 132 -14.48 5.07 0.18
CA LEU A 132 -14.75 3.98 -0.76
C LEU A 132 -14.46 2.62 -0.13
N SER A 133 -13.39 2.50 0.67
CA SER A 133 -13.06 1.27 1.41
C SER A 133 -14.16 0.89 2.40
N CYS A 134 -14.71 1.86 3.12
CA CYS A 134 -15.83 1.62 4.03
C CYS A 134 -17.11 1.23 3.26
N LEU A 135 -17.37 1.89 2.13
CA LEU A 135 -18.57 1.62 1.31
C LEU A 135 -18.58 0.19 0.76
N ILE A 136 -17.41 -0.33 0.37
CA ILE A 136 -17.27 -1.70 -0.16
C ILE A 136 -17.06 -2.71 0.96
N GLY A 137 -16.16 -2.41 1.89
CA GLY A 137 -15.72 -3.36 2.89
C GLY A 137 -16.75 -3.64 3.99
N ILE A 138 -17.53 -2.64 4.45
CA ILE A 138 -18.51 -2.85 5.51
C ILE A 138 -19.61 -3.82 5.07
N PRO A 139 -20.28 -3.66 3.90
CA PRO A 139 -21.28 -4.63 3.44
C PRO A 139 -20.71 -6.03 3.25
N PHE A 140 -19.48 -6.13 2.73
CA PHE A 140 -18.81 -7.43 2.59
C PHE A 140 -18.54 -8.09 3.94
N CYS A 141 -18.05 -7.36 4.92
CA CYS A 141 -17.80 -7.87 6.27
C CYS A 141 -19.09 -8.32 6.97
N LEU A 142 -20.17 -7.57 6.82
CA LEU A 142 -21.47 -7.95 7.35
C LEU A 142 -21.98 -9.25 6.70
N TRP A 143 -21.82 -9.36 5.38
CA TRP A 143 -22.17 -10.58 4.67
C TRP A 143 -21.40 -11.81 5.18
N GLU A 144 -20.07 -11.70 5.30
CA GLU A 144 -19.21 -12.79 5.78
C GLU A 144 -19.51 -13.17 7.23
N HIS A 145 -19.90 -12.21 8.06
CA HIS A 145 -20.30 -12.53 9.44
C HIS A 145 -21.66 -13.21 9.51
N PHE A 146 -22.71 -12.62 8.89
CA PHE A 146 -24.09 -13.12 9.04
C PHE A 146 -24.38 -14.35 8.18
N VAL A 147 -23.85 -14.43 6.97
CA VAL A 147 -24.08 -15.55 6.04
C VAL A 147 -22.94 -16.55 6.09
N GLY A 148 -21.69 -16.07 6.13
CA GLY A 148 -20.50 -16.92 6.17
C GLY A 148 -20.23 -17.58 7.54
N GLY A 149 -20.79 -17.03 8.62
CA GLY A 149 -20.55 -17.55 9.98
C GLY A 149 -19.11 -17.33 10.47
N VAL A 150 -18.37 -16.41 9.85
CA VAL A 150 -16.99 -16.06 10.27
C VAL A 150 -17.03 -15.25 11.56
N SER A 151 -16.10 -15.49 12.48
CA SER A 151 -16.06 -14.79 13.77
C SER A 151 -15.87 -13.28 13.58
N VAL A 152 -16.58 -12.47 14.37
CA VAL A 152 -16.50 -10.99 14.31
C VAL A 152 -15.08 -10.49 14.46
N ALA A 153 -14.30 -11.07 15.39
CA ALA A 153 -12.91 -10.67 15.62
C ALA A 153 -12.02 -10.89 14.38
N TYR A 154 -12.24 -11.99 13.65
CA TYR A 154 -11.49 -12.28 12.42
C TYR A 154 -11.87 -11.33 11.29
N VAL A 155 -13.20 -11.12 11.08
CA VAL A 155 -13.72 -10.21 10.06
C VAL A 155 -13.23 -8.77 10.32
N PHE A 156 -13.25 -8.35 11.58
CA PHE A 156 -12.75 -7.03 11.98
C PHE A 156 -11.25 -6.86 11.69
N ALA A 157 -10.42 -7.85 12.03
CA ALA A 157 -8.99 -7.83 11.71
C ALA A 157 -8.75 -7.80 10.20
N GLY A 158 -9.52 -8.57 9.41
CA GLY A 158 -9.45 -8.55 7.95
C GLY A 158 -9.84 -7.19 7.35
N PHE A 159 -10.86 -6.54 7.89
CA PHE A 159 -11.28 -5.21 7.46
C PHE A 159 -10.22 -4.14 7.74
N TRP A 160 -9.62 -4.16 8.93
CA TRP A 160 -8.54 -3.24 9.27
C TRP A 160 -7.29 -3.47 8.42
N CYS A 161 -6.94 -4.75 8.18
CA CYS A 161 -5.85 -5.10 7.27
C CYS A 161 -6.10 -4.56 5.85
N TYR A 162 -7.33 -4.65 5.35
CA TYR A 162 -7.74 -4.08 4.07
C TYR A 162 -7.58 -2.56 4.02
N ILE A 163 -8.08 -1.83 5.04
CA ILE A 163 -7.92 -0.37 5.10
C ILE A 163 -6.45 0.04 5.20
N SER A 164 -5.69 -0.63 6.08
CA SER A 164 -4.25 -0.37 6.24
C SER A 164 -3.51 -0.52 4.92
N LEU A 165 -3.83 -1.56 4.16
CA LEU A 165 -3.21 -1.83 2.87
C LEU A 165 -3.63 -0.82 1.78
N VAL A 166 -4.89 -0.37 1.77
CA VAL A 166 -5.35 0.73 0.89
C VAL A 166 -4.54 2.00 1.17
N LEU A 167 -4.32 2.34 2.44
CA LEU A 167 -3.56 3.52 2.83
C LEU A 167 -2.08 3.40 2.41
N VAL A 168 -1.49 2.21 2.56
CA VAL A 168 -0.12 1.94 2.10
C VAL A 168 -0.01 2.13 0.59
N PHE A 169 -0.87 1.49 -0.21
CA PHE A 169 -0.83 1.64 -1.67
C PHE A 169 -1.09 3.07 -2.13
N TYR A 170 -1.96 3.79 -1.43
CA TYR A 170 -2.22 5.19 -1.70
C TYR A 170 -0.99 6.07 -1.41
N SER A 171 -0.40 5.94 -0.22
CA SER A 171 0.75 6.75 0.21
C SER A 171 2.01 6.46 -0.62
N MET A 172 2.20 5.20 -1.00
CA MET A 172 3.33 4.77 -1.82
C MET A 172 3.42 5.52 -3.15
N ILE A 173 2.27 5.91 -3.76
CA ILE A 173 2.26 6.66 -5.03
C ILE A 173 2.89 8.04 -4.87
N TYR A 174 2.59 8.76 -3.79
CA TYR A 174 3.19 10.07 -3.52
C TYR A 174 4.69 9.96 -3.33
N LEU A 175 5.15 8.95 -2.63
CA LEU A 175 6.59 8.70 -2.44
C LEU A 175 7.27 8.24 -3.74
N SER A 176 6.57 7.50 -4.59
CA SER A 176 7.05 7.08 -5.91
C SER A 176 7.25 8.27 -6.85
N ILE A 177 6.35 9.26 -6.84
CA ILE A 177 6.50 10.50 -7.60
C ILE A 177 7.73 11.28 -7.09
N CYS A 178 7.98 11.27 -5.78
CA CYS A 178 9.20 11.82 -5.19
C CYS A 178 10.45 10.96 -5.47
N LYS A 179 10.31 9.81 -6.15
CA LYS A 179 11.38 8.85 -6.45
C LYS A 179 12.13 8.33 -5.22
N ASP A 180 11.47 8.27 -4.07
CA ASP A 180 12.06 7.81 -2.81
C ASP A 180 11.75 6.34 -2.51
N TYR A 181 12.01 5.48 -3.46
CA TYR A 181 11.76 4.03 -3.36
C TYR A 181 12.53 3.37 -2.23
N GLN A 182 13.70 3.91 -1.86
CA GLN A 182 14.51 3.37 -0.77
C GLN A 182 13.77 3.46 0.57
N ARG A 183 13.12 4.59 0.85
CA ARG A 183 12.35 4.75 2.08
C ARG A 183 11.09 3.92 2.08
N ILE A 184 10.43 3.76 0.92
CA ILE A 184 9.33 2.83 0.78
C ILE A 184 9.77 1.43 1.20
N ALA A 185 10.86 0.91 0.63
CA ALA A 185 11.39 -0.41 0.97
C ALA A 185 11.78 -0.55 2.47
N GLN A 186 12.37 0.50 3.04
CA GLN A 186 12.73 0.52 4.48
C GLN A 186 11.48 0.48 5.38
N TYR A 187 10.41 1.21 5.04
CA TYR A 187 9.19 1.24 5.83
C TYR A 187 8.41 -0.07 5.73
N TYR A 188 8.38 -0.68 4.54
CA TYR A 188 7.87 -2.05 4.41
C TYR A 188 8.69 -3.04 5.23
N GLY A 189 10.01 -2.96 5.19
CA GLY A 189 10.88 -3.80 6.01
C GLY A 189 10.59 -3.63 7.50
N ALA A 190 10.46 -2.39 7.99
CA ALA A 190 10.14 -2.12 9.39
C ALA A 190 8.74 -2.63 9.77
N GLY A 191 7.72 -2.43 8.91
CA GLY A 191 6.38 -2.95 9.12
C GLY A 191 6.33 -4.47 9.16
N MET A 192 7.04 -5.14 8.23
CA MET A 192 7.07 -6.60 8.20
C MET A 192 7.84 -7.19 9.38
N LEU A 193 8.93 -6.56 9.84
CA LEU A 193 9.62 -6.96 11.06
C LEU A 193 8.71 -6.83 12.29
N LEU A 194 7.96 -5.73 12.41
CA LEU A 194 6.96 -5.59 13.47
C LEU A 194 5.91 -6.71 13.37
N ALA A 195 5.38 -6.97 12.19
CA ALA A 195 4.39 -8.02 11.98
C ALA A 195 4.92 -9.39 12.42
N PHE A 196 6.15 -9.72 12.07
CA PHE A 196 6.78 -10.99 12.46
C PHE A 196 6.85 -11.12 13.99
N PHE A 197 7.48 -10.17 14.67
CA PHE A 197 7.63 -10.26 16.14
C PHE A 197 6.29 -10.19 16.87
N LEU A 198 5.36 -9.37 16.39
CA LEU A 198 4.02 -9.27 16.97
C LEU A 198 3.25 -10.58 16.81
N SER A 199 3.36 -11.26 15.67
CA SER A 199 2.69 -12.56 15.46
C SER A 199 3.16 -13.62 16.46
N LEU A 200 4.47 -13.68 16.72
CA LEU A 200 5.06 -14.56 17.75
C LEU A 200 4.56 -14.18 19.14
N PHE A 201 4.55 -12.89 19.47
CA PHE A 201 4.06 -12.40 20.75
C PHE A 201 2.58 -12.76 20.97
N LEU A 202 1.71 -12.48 20.00
CA LEU A 202 0.28 -12.79 20.09
C LEU A 202 0.03 -14.31 20.25
N ARG A 203 0.81 -15.13 19.54
CA ARG A 203 0.67 -16.58 19.59
C ARG A 203 1.20 -17.19 20.88
N TYR A 204 2.43 -16.86 21.29
CA TYR A 204 3.13 -17.54 22.38
C TYR A 204 2.90 -16.91 23.76
N VAL A 205 2.61 -15.60 23.83
CA VAL A 205 2.37 -14.88 25.09
C VAL A 205 0.87 -14.72 25.36
N LEU A 206 0.09 -14.30 24.36
CA LEU A 206 -1.36 -14.10 24.51
C LEU A 206 -2.19 -15.34 24.15
N HIS A 207 -1.55 -16.40 23.65
CA HIS A 207 -2.19 -17.67 23.27
C HIS A 207 -3.36 -17.53 22.26
N TRP A 208 -3.31 -16.54 21.37
CA TRP A 208 -4.32 -16.38 20.33
C TRP A 208 -4.24 -17.49 19.29
N GLY A 209 -5.34 -17.68 18.55
CA GLY A 209 -5.37 -18.59 17.40
C GLY A 209 -4.31 -18.20 16.34
N ILE A 210 -3.73 -19.18 15.65
CA ILE A 210 -2.63 -18.94 14.68
C ILE A 210 -3.08 -17.95 13.59
N THR A 211 -4.23 -18.20 12.95
CA THR A 211 -4.76 -17.36 11.87
C THR A 211 -5.06 -15.93 12.34
N GLN A 212 -5.63 -15.77 13.54
CA GLN A 212 -5.90 -14.46 14.12
C GLN A 212 -4.62 -13.71 14.46
N SER A 213 -3.61 -14.41 15.02
CA SER A 213 -2.31 -13.82 15.34
C SER A 213 -1.59 -13.33 14.07
N MET A 214 -1.62 -14.13 13.00
CA MET A 214 -1.01 -13.76 11.72
C MET A 214 -1.72 -12.56 11.10
N LEU A 215 -3.06 -12.58 11.03
CA LEU A 215 -3.83 -11.51 10.40
C LEU A 215 -3.71 -10.19 11.16
N ALA A 216 -3.85 -10.20 12.48
CA ALA A 216 -3.70 -9.00 13.32
C ALA A 216 -2.28 -8.44 13.30
N ALA A 217 -1.27 -9.30 13.22
CA ALA A 217 0.13 -8.88 13.11
C ALA A 217 0.43 -8.26 11.74
N MET A 218 -0.11 -8.84 10.66
CA MET A 218 -0.01 -8.27 9.31
C MET A 218 -0.68 -6.91 9.23
N ASP A 219 -1.88 -6.76 9.82
CA ASP A 219 -2.56 -5.48 9.92
C ASP A 219 -1.69 -4.43 10.63
N ALA A 220 -1.17 -4.74 11.81
CA ALA A 220 -0.28 -3.83 12.55
C ALA A 220 0.97 -3.45 11.74
N GLY A 221 1.53 -4.38 10.97
CA GLY A 221 2.67 -4.14 10.09
C GLY A 221 2.34 -3.18 8.95
N PHE A 222 1.22 -3.40 8.25
CA PHE A 222 0.76 -2.48 7.20
C PHE A 222 0.34 -1.12 7.77
N PHE A 223 -0.32 -1.09 8.91
CA PHE A 223 -0.68 0.15 9.57
C PHE A 223 0.57 0.98 9.95
N LEU A 224 1.60 0.35 10.53
CA LEU A 224 2.87 1.02 10.80
C LEU A 224 3.49 1.58 9.50
N THR A 225 3.50 0.79 8.43
CA THR A 225 4.02 1.23 7.13
C THR A 225 3.27 2.46 6.64
N ALA A 226 1.92 2.44 6.66
CA ALA A 226 1.09 3.57 6.26
C ALA A 226 1.35 4.83 7.10
N VAL A 227 1.51 4.68 8.41
CA VAL A 227 1.83 5.79 9.33
C VAL A 227 3.20 6.39 9.01
N LEU A 228 4.22 5.56 8.79
CA LEU A 228 5.57 6.02 8.44
C LEU A 228 5.60 6.74 7.09
N GLU A 229 4.90 6.22 6.09
CA GLU A 229 4.76 6.85 4.78
C GLU A 229 4.04 8.21 4.87
N ASN A 230 2.92 8.27 5.61
CA ASN A 230 2.19 9.51 5.86
C ASN A 230 3.06 10.54 6.60
N ALA A 231 3.80 10.13 7.62
CA ALA A 231 4.71 10.99 8.35
C ALA A 231 5.81 11.57 7.43
N LEU A 232 6.32 10.75 6.51
CA LEU A 232 7.31 11.17 5.52
C LEU A 232 6.74 12.18 4.52
N ILE A 233 5.52 11.94 4.00
CA ILE A 233 4.83 12.87 3.09
C ILE A 233 4.64 14.23 3.77
N LYS A 234 4.16 14.25 5.03
CA LYS A 234 4.02 15.48 5.82
C LYS A 234 5.37 16.18 6.09
N ARG A 235 6.44 15.41 6.22
CA ARG A 235 7.79 15.96 6.38
C ARG A 235 8.31 16.62 5.10
N TYR A 236 7.99 16.03 3.92
CA TYR A 236 8.38 16.61 2.64
C TYR A 236 7.57 17.87 2.30
N PHE A 237 6.28 17.86 2.53
CA PHE A 237 5.34 18.90 2.17
C PHE A 237 4.78 19.60 3.42
N ARG A 238 5.60 20.48 4.04
CA ARG A 238 5.22 21.12 5.32
C ARG A 238 4.17 22.23 5.19
N LYS A 239 4.02 22.84 4.00
CA LYS A 239 3.09 23.93 3.77
C LYS A 239 1.77 23.40 3.23
N ASN A 240 0.66 23.82 3.83
CA ASN A 240 -0.71 23.50 3.40
C ASN A 240 -1.41 24.79 2.99
N SER A 241 -1.93 24.82 1.75
CA SER A 241 -2.69 25.98 1.23
C SER A 241 -4.16 25.97 1.66
N ASN A 242 -4.66 24.86 2.23
CA ASN A 242 -6.08 24.60 2.54
C ASN A 242 -7.02 24.77 1.33
N ARG A 243 -6.52 24.67 0.10
CA ARG A 243 -7.29 24.77 -1.13
C ARG A 243 -7.73 23.38 -1.60
N TYR A 244 -8.91 22.95 -1.20
CA TYR A 244 -9.44 21.62 -1.55
C TYR A 244 -10.27 21.62 -2.85
N LYS A 245 -10.97 22.72 -3.18
CA LYS A 245 -11.85 22.82 -4.36
C LYS A 245 -11.16 22.48 -5.70
N PRO A 246 -9.93 22.95 -6.00
CA PRO A 246 -9.27 22.65 -7.26
C PRO A 246 -9.10 21.15 -7.52
N VAL A 247 -8.82 20.36 -6.48
CA VAL A 247 -8.66 18.91 -6.57
C VAL A 247 -9.97 18.25 -7.02
N LEU A 248 -11.10 18.64 -6.41
CA LEU A 248 -12.43 18.09 -6.76
C LEU A 248 -12.84 18.44 -8.20
N VAL A 249 -12.55 19.68 -8.64
CA VAL A 249 -12.79 20.10 -10.04
C VAL A 249 -11.94 19.27 -11.00
N TYR A 250 -10.71 18.94 -10.60
CA TYR A 250 -9.81 18.13 -11.41
C TYR A 250 -10.34 16.70 -11.60
N PHE A 251 -10.93 16.10 -10.58
CA PHE A 251 -11.61 14.79 -10.70
C PHE A 251 -12.75 14.84 -11.72
N LYS A 252 -13.56 15.89 -11.70
CA LYS A 252 -14.64 16.07 -12.68
C LYS A 252 -14.10 16.21 -14.11
N LYS A 253 -12.98 16.91 -14.29
CA LYS A 253 -12.36 17.11 -15.60
C LYS A 253 -11.76 15.80 -16.16
N TYR A 254 -11.17 14.97 -15.30
CA TYR A 254 -10.41 13.77 -15.70
C TYR A 254 -11.07 12.47 -15.21
N TRP A 255 -12.38 12.43 -15.11
CA TRP A 255 -13.13 11.23 -14.66
C TRP A 255 -12.81 9.98 -15.50
N GLN A 256 -12.47 10.17 -16.79
CA GLN A 256 -12.07 9.08 -17.68
C GLN A 256 -10.81 8.34 -17.15
N LEU A 257 -9.86 9.06 -16.54
CA LEU A 257 -8.69 8.44 -15.93
C LEU A 257 -9.05 7.57 -14.73
N VAL A 258 -10.08 7.97 -13.96
CA VAL A 258 -10.61 7.17 -12.86
C VAL A 258 -11.08 5.81 -13.37
N VAL A 259 -11.92 5.83 -14.40
CA VAL A 259 -12.49 4.61 -15.02
C VAL A 259 -11.39 3.77 -15.68
N THR A 260 -10.52 4.38 -16.46
CA THR A 260 -9.44 3.66 -17.16
C THR A 260 -8.52 2.95 -16.18
N ASN A 261 -8.10 3.62 -15.12
CA ASN A 261 -7.20 3.02 -14.14
C ASN A 261 -7.87 1.91 -13.31
N PHE A 262 -9.15 2.11 -12.96
CA PHE A 262 -9.95 1.06 -12.34
C PHE A 262 -10.06 -0.18 -13.22
N LEU A 263 -10.44 0.00 -14.51
CA LEU A 263 -10.57 -1.10 -15.46
C LEU A 263 -9.24 -1.79 -15.76
N TYR A 264 -8.13 -1.04 -15.76
CA TYR A 264 -6.80 -1.61 -15.91
C TYR A 264 -6.48 -2.57 -14.76
N ILE A 265 -6.65 -2.14 -13.51
CA ILE A 265 -6.40 -2.99 -12.35
C ILE A 265 -7.41 -4.14 -12.28
N LEU A 266 -8.70 -3.88 -12.58
CA LEU A 266 -9.70 -4.94 -12.68
C LEU A 266 -9.32 -6.00 -13.71
N GLY A 267 -8.80 -5.59 -14.87
CA GLY A 267 -8.33 -6.49 -15.91
C GLY A 267 -7.22 -7.43 -15.46
N LEU A 268 -6.30 -6.95 -14.60
CA LEU A 268 -5.24 -7.78 -14.03
C LEU A 268 -5.79 -8.89 -13.11
N TYR A 269 -6.89 -8.62 -12.41
CA TYR A 269 -7.47 -9.55 -11.43
C TYR A 269 -8.80 -10.17 -11.86
N ILE A 270 -9.31 -9.88 -13.06
CA ILE A 270 -10.60 -10.37 -13.54
C ILE A 270 -10.69 -11.90 -13.55
N HIS A 271 -9.56 -12.58 -13.78
CA HIS A 271 -9.49 -14.04 -13.76
C HIS A 271 -9.95 -14.61 -12.41
N ASN A 272 -9.62 -13.97 -11.28
CA ASN A 272 -10.08 -14.43 -9.97
C ASN A 272 -11.61 -14.36 -9.86
N PHE A 273 -12.23 -13.26 -10.32
CA PHE A 273 -13.69 -13.12 -10.29
C PHE A 273 -14.39 -14.12 -11.22
N VAL A 274 -13.78 -14.46 -12.36
CA VAL A 274 -14.29 -15.51 -13.24
C VAL A 274 -14.23 -16.86 -12.54
N PHE A 275 -13.09 -17.24 -11.96
CA PHE A 275 -12.94 -18.51 -11.25
C PHE A 275 -13.89 -18.65 -10.07
N TRP A 276 -14.18 -17.58 -9.34
CA TRP A 276 -15.14 -17.60 -8.23
C TRP A 276 -16.59 -17.90 -8.67
N LYS A 277 -16.91 -17.73 -9.95
CA LYS A 277 -18.23 -18.01 -10.54
C LYS A 277 -18.32 -19.34 -11.29
N THR A 278 -17.19 -19.99 -11.54
CA THR A 278 -17.13 -21.29 -12.24
C THR A 278 -17.17 -22.46 -11.26
N ASP A 279 -17.18 -23.69 -11.81
CA ASP A 279 -17.08 -24.92 -11.02
C ASP A 279 -15.70 -25.11 -10.36
N MET A 280 -14.72 -24.28 -10.73
CA MET A 280 -13.38 -24.25 -10.11
C MET A 280 -13.33 -23.45 -8.80
N LYS A 281 -14.46 -22.98 -8.31
CA LYS A 281 -14.55 -22.32 -7.00
C LYS A 281 -14.46 -23.34 -5.87
N MET A 282 -13.79 -22.97 -4.80
CA MET A 282 -13.82 -23.66 -3.52
C MET A 282 -14.54 -22.79 -2.49
N VAL A 283 -15.51 -23.36 -1.81
CA VAL A 283 -16.22 -22.69 -0.71
C VAL A 283 -15.53 -23.09 0.59
N VAL A 284 -14.88 -22.14 1.24
CA VAL A 284 -14.08 -22.41 2.44
C VAL A 284 -14.91 -22.37 3.71
N VAL A 285 -15.77 -21.35 3.83
CA VAL A 285 -16.75 -21.20 4.92
C VAL A 285 -18.01 -20.68 4.27
N ASN A 286 -19.10 -21.38 4.35
CA ASN A 286 -20.43 -21.13 3.76
C ASN A 286 -20.53 -20.14 2.58
N SER A 287 -19.92 -18.96 2.68
CA SER A 287 -19.95 -17.88 1.66
C SER A 287 -18.56 -17.47 1.15
N PHE A 288 -17.46 -17.88 1.83
CA PHE A 288 -16.12 -17.46 1.44
C PHE A 288 -15.63 -18.32 0.27
N VAL A 289 -15.54 -17.70 -0.90
CA VAL A 289 -15.21 -18.38 -2.16
C VAL A 289 -13.75 -18.09 -2.55
N CYS A 290 -13.00 -19.12 -2.87
CA CYS A 290 -11.62 -19.05 -3.34
C CYS A 290 -11.42 -19.79 -4.64
N ASN A 291 -10.27 -19.57 -5.27
CA ASN A 291 -9.82 -20.41 -6.37
C ASN A 291 -9.42 -21.79 -5.83
N GLN A 292 -9.83 -22.84 -6.52
CA GLN A 292 -9.39 -24.19 -6.17
C GLN A 292 -7.87 -24.27 -6.42
N PRO A 293 -7.05 -24.73 -5.44
CA PRO A 293 -5.65 -24.98 -5.69
C PRO A 293 -5.51 -26.11 -6.71
N TYR A 294 -4.62 -25.95 -7.67
CA TYR A 294 -4.28 -26.97 -8.66
C TYR A 294 -3.39 -28.05 -8.03
#